data_ddf5de30792d3704020f170afcecb0a0
#
_entry.id   ddf5de30792d3704020f170afcecb0a0
#
_cell.length_a   1.000
_cell.length_b   1.000
_cell.length_c   1.000
_cell.angle_alpha   90.00
_cell.angle_beta   90.00
_cell.angle_gamma   90.00
#
_symmetry.space_group_name_H-M   'P 1'
#
loop_
_entity.id
_entity.type
_entity.pdbx_description
1 polymer ?
#
loop_
_entity_poly.entity_id
_entity_poly.type
_entity_poly.pdbx_seq_one_letter_code
_entity_poly.pdbx_strand_id
1 'polypeptide(L)'
;MKKNGHKLLTLAALLGTATGVIHITNRFIDATSQLKDMLEQPHGKTYDWRFGKIHYTKQGHGSPLLLVHDIMPGASGYEWNAVENQLATEHTVYTIDLLGCGRSEKAEITYTNFVFVQLLCDFVKNVIHEETDIIASGFSGSFCNHGIS
;
A
#
# COMPACT_ATOMS: atom_id res chain seq x y z
N MET A 1 -40.83 37.85 -12.41
CA MET A 1 -39.81 37.38 -11.41
C MET A 1 -39.96 35.95 -10.91
N LYS A 2 -40.84 35.07 -11.44
CA LYS A 2 -41.01 33.66 -10.97
C LYS A 2 -40.10 32.63 -11.62
N LYS A 3 -39.44 32.94 -12.73
CA LYS A 3 -38.68 31.97 -13.54
C LYS A 3 -37.28 31.55 -12.99
N ASN A 4 -36.71 32.36 -12.08
CA ASN A 4 -35.37 32.09 -11.53
C ASN A 4 -35.40 31.21 -10.27
N GLY A 5 -36.52 31.18 -9.54
CA GLY A 5 -36.66 30.34 -8.34
C GLY A 5 -36.64 28.84 -8.63
N HIS A 6 -37.27 28.43 -9.74
CA HIS A 6 -37.26 27.00 -10.14
C HIS A 6 -35.88 26.52 -10.58
N LYS A 7 -35.09 27.36 -11.26
CA LYS A 7 -33.71 27.03 -11.66
C LYS A 7 -32.78 26.87 -10.45
N LEU A 8 -32.97 27.71 -9.43
CA LEU A 8 -32.18 27.64 -8.20
C LEU A 8 -32.53 26.40 -7.37
N LEU A 9 -33.80 26.04 -7.29
CA LEU A 9 -34.27 24.80 -6.64
C LEU A 9 -33.77 23.53 -7.36
N THR A 10 -33.80 23.54 -8.68
CA THR A 10 -33.29 22.40 -9.48
C THR A 10 -31.77 22.24 -9.32
N LEU A 11 -31.04 23.36 -9.28
CA LEU A 11 -29.57 23.31 -9.07
C LEU A 11 -29.23 22.85 -7.65
N ALA A 12 -29.96 23.29 -6.64
CA ALA A 12 -29.79 22.83 -5.27
C ALA A 12 -30.13 21.33 -5.09
N ALA A 13 -31.18 20.86 -5.78
CA ALA A 13 -31.52 19.43 -5.78
C ALA A 13 -30.46 18.58 -6.48
N LEU A 14 -29.91 19.04 -7.61
CA LEU A 14 -28.83 18.34 -8.33
C LEU A 14 -27.54 18.28 -7.51
N LEU A 15 -27.17 19.38 -6.82
CA LEU A 15 -26.02 19.41 -5.93
C LEU A 15 -26.22 18.49 -4.71
N GLY A 16 -27.41 18.46 -4.13
CA GLY A 16 -27.75 17.58 -3.02
C GLY A 16 -27.72 16.10 -3.38
N THR A 17 -28.21 15.74 -4.58
CA THR A 17 -28.13 14.36 -5.07
C THR A 17 -26.69 13.94 -5.38
N ALA A 18 -25.88 14.80 -6.00
CA ALA A 18 -24.48 14.51 -6.30
C ALA A 18 -23.66 14.28 -5.02
N THR A 19 -23.82 15.15 -4.00
CA THR A 19 -23.16 14.97 -2.69
C THR A 19 -23.63 13.70 -1.98
N GLY A 20 -24.90 13.37 -2.06
CA GLY A 20 -25.46 12.14 -1.51
C GLY A 20 -24.88 10.89 -2.14
N VAL A 21 -24.78 10.86 -3.47
CA VAL A 21 -24.17 9.74 -4.21
C VAL A 21 -22.70 9.58 -3.84
N ILE A 22 -21.92 10.65 -3.81
CA ILE A 22 -20.51 10.62 -3.42
C ILE A 22 -20.36 10.07 -2.00
N HIS A 23 -21.18 10.51 -1.07
CA HIS A 23 -21.11 10.06 0.32
C HIS A 23 -21.46 8.57 0.48
N ILE A 24 -22.49 8.09 -0.23
CA ILE A 24 -22.88 6.68 -0.25
C ILE A 24 -21.78 5.85 -0.88
N THR A 25 -21.21 6.30 -2.00
CA THR A 25 -20.11 5.60 -2.69
C THR A 25 -18.89 5.49 -1.78
N ASN A 26 -18.49 6.57 -1.10
CA ASN A 26 -17.36 6.55 -0.18
C ASN A 26 -17.62 5.60 1.00
N ARG A 27 -18.80 5.61 1.60
CA ARG A 27 -19.16 4.65 2.66
C ARG A 27 -19.16 3.20 2.17
N PHE A 28 -19.58 2.96 0.93
CA PHE A 28 -19.53 1.62 0.34
C PHE A 28 -18.09 1.16 0.10
N ILE A 29 -17.23 2.06 -0.38
CA ILE A 29 -15.80 1.79 -0.54
C ILE A 29 -15.16 1.49 0.82
N ASP A 30 -15.43 2.29 1.84
CA ASP A 30 -14.92 2.08 3.21
C ASP A 30 -15.39 0.73 3.78
N ALA A 31 -16.66 0.38 3.61
CA ALA A 31 -17.21 -0.89 4.08
C ALA A 31 -16.61 -2.09 3.34
N THR A 32 -16.38 -1.97 2.02
CA THR A 32 -15.75 -3.04 1.22
C THR A 32 -14.25 -3.14 1.46
N SER A 33 -13.56 -2.05 1.82
CA SER A 33 -12.16 -2.08 2.20
C SER A 33 -11.95 -2.83 3.52
N GLN A 34 -12.88 -2.72 4.47
CA GLN A 34 -12.85 -3.46 5.73
C GLN A 34 -13.12 -4.97 5.54
N LEU A 35 -13.88 -5.36 4.50
CA LEU A 35 -14.07 -6.77 4.15
C LEU A 35 -12.79 -7.42 3.59
N LYS A 36 -11.86 -6.65 3.05
CA LYS A 36 -10.54 -7.14 2.62
C LYS A 36 -9.66 -7.59 3.78
N ASP A 37 -9.84 -7.03 4.97
CA ASP A 37 -9.12 -7.47 6.17
C ASP A 37 -9.56 -8.87 6.65
N MET A 38 -10.67 -9.41 6.13
CA MET A 38 -11.10 -10.79 6.40
C MET A 38 -10.34 -11.85 5.60
N LEU A 39 -9.56 -11.46 4.60
CA LEU A 39 -8.64 -12.35 3.90
C LEU A 39 -7.31 -12.35 4.67
N GLU A 40 -7.26 -13.07 5.78
CA GLU A 40 -6.01 -13.33 6.50
C GLU A 40 -4.99 -13.95 5.54
N GLN A 41 -3.88 -13.25 5.31
CA GLN A 41 -2.73 -13.92 4.74
C GLN A 41 -2.02 -14.65 5.87
N PRO A 42 -1.85 -15.99 5.77
CA PRO A 42 -1.32 -16.83 6.85
C PRO A 42 0.10 -16.43 7.31
N HIS A 43 0.80 -15.58 6.54
CA HIS A 43 2.16 -15.13 6.83
C HIS A 43 2.27 -13.61 7.02
N GLY A 44 1.14 -12.91 7.16
CA GLY A 44 1.10 -11.45 7.37
C GLY A 44 1.68 -11.05 8.72
N LYS A 45 2.59 -10.07 8.70
CA LYS A 45 3.24 -9.47 9.87
C LYS A 45 3.16 -7.96 9.77
N THR A 46 3.43 -7.29 10.90
CA THR A 46 3.43 -5.82 10.96
C THR A 46 4.74 -5.35 11.58
N TYR A 47 5.32 -4.33 10.97
CA TYR A 47 6.47 -3.57 11.47
C TYR A 47 6.01 -2.18 11.87
N ASP A 48 6.19 -1.83 13.15
CA ASP A 48 5.88 -0.49 13.66
C ASP A 48 7.00 0.47 13.26
N TRP A 49 6.77 1.22 12.18
CA TRP A 49 7.70 2.20 11.66
C TRP A 49 7.31 3.61 12.12
N ARG A 50 8.26 4.56 12.09
CA ARG A 50 8.08 5.94 12.60
C ARG A 50 6.88 6.71 12.04
N PHE A 51 6.42 6.39 10.83
CA PHE A 51 5.30 7.07 10.18
C PHE A 51 4.06 6.18 10.03
N GLY A 52 4.05 4.99 10.62
CA GLY A 52 2.89 4.12 10.62
C GLY A 52 3.24 2.64 10.54
N LYS A 53 2.22 1.81 10.62
CA LYS A 53 2.36 0.35 10.57
C LYS A 53 2.58 -0.12 9.15
N ILE A 54 3.61 -0.91 8.95
CA ILE A 54 3.99 -1.49 7.66
C ILE A 54 3.64 -2.96 7.67
N HIS A 55 2.76 -3.35 6.75
CA HIS A 55 2.43 -4.74 6.53
C HIS A 55 3.47 -5.42 5.65
N TYR A 56 3.82 -6.64 5.98
CA TYR A 56 4.70 -7.49 5.16
C TYR A 56 4.39 -8.96 5.37
N THR A 57 4.78 -9.80 4.41
CA THR A 57 4.81 -11.25 4.56
C THR A 57 6.25 -11.73 4.68
N LYS A 58 6.42 -12.93 5.26
CA LYS A 58 7.71 -13.60 5.33
C LYS A 58 7.49 -15.09 5.13
N GLN A 59 8.15 -15.68 4.15
CA GLN A 59 8.08 -17.12 3.89
C GLN A 59 9.38 -17.66 3.31
N GLY A 60 9.53 -18.99 3.31
CA GLY A 60 10.69 -19.66 2.77
C GLY A 60 11.89 -19.70 3.73
N HIS A 61 13.04 -20.08 3.18
CA HIS A 61 14.32 -20.23 3.90
C HIS A 61 15.48 -19.99 2.92
N GLY A 62 16.63 -19.58 3.44
CA GLY A 62 17.81 -19.22 2.64
C GLY A 62 18.14 -17.74 2.74
N SER A 63 18.91 -17.23 1.78
CA SER A 63 19.31 -15.82 1.75
C SER A 63 18.09 -14.88 1.69
N PRO A 64 18.14 -13.72 2.38
CA PRO A 64 17.03 -12.77 2.36
C PRO A 64 16.80 -12.17 0.99
N LEU A 65 15.52 -12.10 0.59
CA LEU A 65 15.06 -11.45 -0.63
C LEU A 65 13.87 -10.56 -0.32
N LEU A 66 13.97 -9.26 -0.61
CA LEU A 66 12.92 -8.28 -0.41
C LEU A 66 12.21 -7.96 -1.73
N LEU A 67 10.91 -8.19 -1.79
CA LEU A 67 10.05 -7.86 -2.92
C LEU A 67 9.31 -6.54 -2.64
N VAL A 68 9.50 -5.57 -3.53
CA VAL A 68 8.94 -4.22 -3.42
C VAL A 68 8.04 -3.94 -4.62
N HIS A 69 6.74 -3.76 -4.37
CA HIS A 69 5.75 -3.45 -5.40
C HIS A 69 5.90 -2.03 -5.95
N ASP A 70 5.30 -1.74 -7.12
CA ASP A 70 5.29 -0.41 -7.73
C ASP A 70 4.51 0.62 -6.89
N ILE A 71 4.82 1.92 -7.08
CA ILE A 71 4.07 3.03 -6.48
C ILE A 71 2.98 3.47 -7.44
N MET A 72 1.85 2.78 -7.38
CA MET A 72 0.65 3.13 -8.12
C MET A 72 -0.58 3.05 -7.21
N PRO A 73 -1.65 3.82 -7.48
CA PRO A 73 -2.90 3.67 -6.76
C PRO A 73 -3.40 2.22 -6.84
N GLY A 74 -3.60 1.60 -5.67
CA GLY A 74 -4.04 0.21 -5.56
C GLY A 74 -2.94 -0.85 -5.63
N ALA A 75 -1.68 -0.47 -5.81
CA ALA A 75 -0.56 -1.41 -5.74
C ALA A 75 -0.36 -1.96 -4.32
N SER A 76 0.14 -3.18 -4.23
CA SER A 76 0.46 -3.88 -2.98
C SER A 76 1.37 -5.07 -3.27
N GLY A 77 1.89 -5.69 -2.24
CA GLY A 77 2.67 -6.93 -2.33
C GLY A 77 1.96 -8.07 -3.06
N TYR A 78 0.63 -7.97 -3.25
CA TYR A 78 -0.15 -8.94 -4.01
C TYR A 78 0.36 -9.14 -5.46
N GLU A 79 1.03 -8.17 -6.05
CA GLU A 79 1.60 -8.31 -7.40
C GLU A 79 2.64 -9.45 -7.49
N TRP A 80 3.26 -9.82 -6.37
CA TRP A 80 4.28 -10.87 -6.28
C TRP A 80 3.72 -12.27 -6.06
N ASN A 81 2.40 -12.41 -5.82
CA ASN A 81 1.75 -13.68 -5.47
C ASN A 81 2.05 -14.83 -6.46
N ALA A 82 2.24 -14.51 -7.75
CA ALA A 82 2.49 -15.51 -8.78
C ALA A 82 3.90 -16.16 -8.68
N VAL A 83 4.87 -15.44 -8.12
CA VAL A 83 6.28 -15.86 -8.08
C VAL A 83 6.81 -16.09 -6.66
N GLU A 84 6.15 -15.53 -5.64
CA GLU A 84 6.59 -15.55 -4.25
C GLU A 84 6.85 -16.99 -3.74
N ASN A 85 5.95 -17.92 -4.02
CA ASN A 85 6.10 -19.32 -3.59
C ASN A 85 7.29 -20.00 -4.26
N GLN A 86 7.58 -19.68 -5.51
CA GLN A 86 8.73 -20.24 -6.23
C GLN A 86 10.04 -19.67 -5.67
N LEU A 87 10.11 -18.38 -5.43
CA LEU A 87 11.28 -17.73 -4.81
C LEU A 87 11.54 -18.24 -3.39
N ALA A 88 10.48 -18.54 -2.64
CA ALA A 88 10.55 -19.05 -1.27
C ALA A 88 11.14 -20.47 -1.16
N THR A 89 11.36 -21.17 -2.28
CA THR A 89 12.06 -22.47 -2.26
C THR A 89 13.56 -22.35 -2.00
N GLU A 90 14.16 -21.19 -2.33
CA GLU A 90 15.60 -20.94 -2.24
C GLU A 90 15.94 -19.72 -1.38
N HIS A 91 14.97 -18.86 -1.13
CA HIS A 91 15.15 -17.60 -0.41
C HIS A 91 14.20 -17.46 0.79
N THR A 92 14.63 -16.71 1.79
CA THR A 92 13.72 -16.12 2.77
C THR A 92 13.11 -14.87 2.16
N VAL A 93 11.91 -15.00 1.59
CA VAL A 93 11.22 -13.94 0.86
C VAL A 93 10.45 -13.05 1.82
N TYR A 94 10.69 -11.76 1.73
CA TYR A 94 9.93 -10.71 2.40
C TYR A 94 9.17 -9.91 1.32
N THR A 95 7.86 -9.83 1.44
CA THR A 95 7.04 -9.00 0.54
C THR A 95 6.42 -7.88 1.35
N ILE A 96 6.80 -6.64 1.06
CA ILE A 96 6.38 -5.45 1.82
C ILE A 96 5.25 -4.72 1.09
N ASP A 97 4.25 -4.26 1.85
CA ASP A 97 3.34 -3.20 1.39
C ASP A 97 3.95 -1.84 1.78
N LEU A 98 4.28 -1.00 0.80
CA LEU A 98 4.83 0.33 1.08
C LEU A 98 3.83 1.18 1.87
N LEU A 99 4.33 2.13 2.67
CA LEU A 99 3.47 3.07 3.40
C LEU A 99 2.48 3.75 2.46
N GLY A 100 1.21 3.78 2.82
CA GLY A 100 0.14 4.30 1.97
C GLY A 100 -0.46 3.29 1.00
N CYS A 101 0.13 2.12 0.84
CA CYS A 101 -0.27 1.08 -0.10
C CYS A 101 -0.76 -0.19 0.62
N GLY A 102 -1.51 -1.00 -0.09
CA GLY A 102 -1.96 -2.30 0.39
C GLY A 102 -2.61 -2.26 1.78
N ARG A 103 -2.08 -3.08 2.68
CA ARG A 103 -2.48 -3.19 4.10
C ARG A 103 -1.68 -2.29 5.04
N SER A 104 -0.63 -1.64 4.54
CA SER A 104 0.14 -0.66 5.32
C SER A 104 -0.69 0.57 5.63
N GLU A 105 -0.32 1.24 6.73
CA GLU A 105 -1.00 2.45 7.18
C GLU A 105 -0.93 3.57 6.16
N LYS A 106 -2.02 4.32 6.05
CA LYS A 106 -2.16 5.48 5.16
C LYS A 106 -1.94 6.74 5.98
N ALA A 107 -0.67 7.02 6.29
CA ALA A 107 -0.28 8.16 7.11
C ALA A 107 -0.58 9.50 6.40
N GLU A 108 -1.00 10.50 7.16
CA GLU A 108 -1.23 11.86 6.66
C GLU A 108 0.08 12.64 6.53
N ILE A 109 0.96 12.19 5.63
CA ILE A 109 2.26 12.81 5.36
C ILE A 109 2.44 13.07 3.87
N THR A 110 3.44 13.86 3.50
CA THR A 110 3.85 13.98 2.11
C THR A 110 4.72 12.78 1.74
N TYR A 111 4.23 11.94 0.84
CA TYR A 111 4.95 10.79 0.33
C TYR A 111 6.01 11.24 -0.68
N THR A 112 7.27 11.11 -0.30
CA THR A 112 8.43 11.46 -1.14
C THR A 112 9.30 10.23 -1.36
N ASN A 113 10.13 10.25 -2.40
CA ASN A 113 11.11 9.18 -2.64
C ASN A 113 11.99 8.93 -1.42
N PHE A 114 12.37 10.00 -0.70
CA PHE A 114 13.16 9.91 0.51
C PHE A 114 12.47 9.08 1.61
N VAL A 115 11.16 9.25 1.79
CA VAL A 115 10.36 8.47 2.76
C VAL A 115 10.42 6.99 2.44
N PHE A 116 10.30 6.61 1.16
CA PHE A 116 10.34 5.20 0.75
C PHE A 116 11.75 4.60 0.87
N VAL A 117 12.79 5.34 0.45
CA VAL A 117 14.19 4.91 0.67
C VAL A 117 14.44 4.66 2.16
N GLN A 118 14.04 5.62 3.01
CA GLN A 118 14.22 5.49 4.46
C GLN A 118 13.44 4.29 5.03
N LEU A 119 12.21 4.05 4.54
CA LEU A 119 11.42 2.88 4.94
C LEU A 119 12.16 1.59 4.61
N LEU A 120 12.65 1.44 3.38
CA LEU A 120 13.33 0.22 2.95
C LEU A 120 14.63 0.00 3.72
N CYS A 121 15.44 1.04 3.93
CA CYS A 121 16.65 0.96 4.76
C CYS A 121 16.33 0.54 6.21
N ASP A 122 15.33 1.19 6.82
CA ASP A 122 14.92 0.87 8.18
C ASP A 122 14.32 -0.55 8.28
N PHE A 123 13.61 -1.00 7.24
CA PHE A 123 13.05 -2.35 7.18
C PHE A 123 14.14 -3.42 7.09
N VAL A 124 15.11 -3.27 6.19
CA VAL A 124 16.25 -4.20 6.11
C VAL A 124 17.00 -4.23 7.45
N LYS A 125 17.30 -3.06 8.03
CA LYS A 125 18.05 -2.95 9.27
C LYS A 125 17.32 -3.53 10.50
N ASN A 126 16.01 -3.29 10.62
CA ASN A 126 15.26 -3.56 11.87
C ASN A 126 14.39 -4.81 11.78
N VAL A 127 14.14 -5.37 10.59
CA VAL A 127 13.27 -6.55 10.40
C VAL A 127 14.06 -7.71 9.81
N ILE A 128 14.91 -7.48 8.83
CA ILE A 128 15.67 -8.55 8.15
C ILE A 128 16.98 -8.80 8.88
N HIS A 129 17.72 -7.74 9.24
CA HIS A 129 19.01 -7.75 9.98
C HIS A 129 20.19 -8.37 9.21
N GLU A 130 20.05 -8.60 7.91
CA GLU A 130 21.06 -9.24 7.05
C GLU A 130 21.17 -8.48 5.73
N GLU A 131 22.30 -8.66 5.03
CA GLU A 131 22.45 -8.22 3.64
C GLU A 131 21.36 -8.87 2.79
N THR A 132 20.66 -8.08 2.00
CA THR A 132 19.39 -8.47 1.39
C THR A 132 19.35 -8.08 -0.08
N ASP A 133 19.09 -9.08 -0.94
CA ASP A 133 18.78 -8.81 -2.34
C ASP A 133 17.38 -8.17 -2.46
N ILE A 134 17.22 -7.24 -3.40
CA ILE A 134 15.96 -6.54 -3.60
C ILE A 134 15.50 -6.66 -5.04
N ILE A 135 14.26 -7.10 -5.21
CA ILE A 135 13.54 -7.04 -6.49
C ILE A 135 12.42 -6.01 -6.34
N ALA A 136 12.45 -4.99 -7.18
CA ALA A 136 11.45 -3.94 -7.18
C ALA A 136 10.81 -3.79 -8.55
N SER A 137 9.51 -3.53 -8.59
CA SER A 137 8.78 -3.27 -9.83
C SER A 137 8.59 -1.77 -10.08
N GLY A 138 8.48 -1.40 -11.36
CA GLY A 138 8.13 -0.05 -11.80
C GLY A 138 9.00 1.06 -11.21
N PHE A 139 8.37 2.12 -10.71
CA PHE A 139 9.07 3.27 -10.14
C PHE A 139 9.81 2.96 -8.83
N SER A 140 9.43 1.91 -8.12
CA SER A 140 10.09 1.50 -6.88
C SER A 140 11.54 1.07 -7.11
N GLY A 141 11.90 0.61 -8.31
CA GLY A 141 13.27 0.31 -8.69
C GLY A 141 14.23 1.50 -8.55
N SER A 142 13.72 2.73 -8.69
CA SER A 142 14.53 3.94 -8.52
C SER A 142 14.97 4.19 -7.08
N PHE A 143 14.27 3.66 -6.07
CA PHE A 143 14.62 3.82 -4.65
C PHE A 143 15.71 2.84 -4.23
N CYS A 144 15.71 1.64 -4.81
CA CYS A 144 16.64 0.59 -4.44
C CYS A 144 18.08 0.89 -4.91
N ASN A 145 18.23 1.68 -6.00
CA ASN A 145 19.55 2.05 -6.52
C ASN A 145 20.26 3.16 -5.73
N HIS A 146 19.65 3.81 -4.76
CA HIS A 146 20.16 5.04 -4.15
C HIS A 146 20.53 4.93 -2.67
N GLY A 147 20.65 3.75 -2.09
CA GLY A 147 21.08 3.73 -0.70
C GLY A 147 20.84 2.50 0.16
N ILE A 148 20.66 1.36 -0.43
CA ILE A 148 20.58 0.10 0.34
C ILE A 148 21.85 -0.70 0.03
N SER A 149 22.93 -0.35 0.72
CA SER A 149 24.17 -1.11 0.79
C SER A 149 24.66 -1.12 2.24
#